data_1d526a9e4b001f7cdf6d837145103a38
#
_entry.id   1d526a9e4b001f7cdf6d837145103a38
#
_cell.length_a   1.000
_cell.length_b   1.000
_cell.length_c   1.000
_cell.angle_alpha   90.00
_cell.angle_beta   90.00
_cell.angle_gamma   90.00
#
_symmetry.space_group_name_H-M   'P 1'
#
loop_
_entity.id
_entity.type
_entity.pdbx_description
1 polymer ?
#
loop_
_entity_poly.entity_id
_entity_poly.type
_entity_poly.pdbx_seq_one_letter_code
_entity_poly.pdbx_strand_id
1 'polypeptide(L)'
;GTELEPANIAVRAEIFEGFTGMVHVTIEENGGVQREIDLDSSVFFEWNLSVNSGNYRLKSVEATQNDQKYVAEFDNNYKNLPEQGLIIMKIKVKNELVEAVQTEKKQNKTDQQNNIQNPEKSDSGIKNTEVVTTVKKTGQKTGIIIGGLSFLGAAMWLLYRKFHRKK
;
A
#
# COMPACT_ATOMS: atom_id res chain seq x y z
N GLY A 1 -24.19 -33.23 3.22
CA GLY A 1 -22.93 -32.51 3.08
C GLY A 1 -22.51 -32.00 4.43
N THR A 2 -21.30 -32.30 4.84
CA THR A 2 -20.70 -31.68 6.03
C THR A 2 -20.49 -30.22 5.71
N GLU A 3 -21.23 -29.36 6.41
CA GLU A 3 -21.00 -27.92 6.40
C GLU A 3 -19.59 -27.69 6.97
N LEU A 4 -18.74 -27.03 6.17
CA LEU A 4 -17.38 -26.71 6.60
C LEU A 4 -17.47 -25.70 7.74
N GLU A 5 -16.88 -26.01 8.88
CA GLU A 5 -16.81 -25.11 10.01
C GLU A 5 -16.00 -23.86 9.64
N PRO A 6 -16.50 -22.67 9.96
CA PRO A 6 -15.84 -21.44 9.61
C PRO A 6 -14.50 -21.28 10.31
N ALA A 7 -13.53 -20.81 9.59
CA ALA A 7 -12.24 -20.40 10.12
C ALA A 7 -12.15 -18.86 10.14
N ASN A 8 -11.17 -18.31 10.81
CA ASN A 8 -11.05 -16.87 10.97
C ASN A 8 -9.65 -16.33 10.62
N ILE A 9 -9.65 -15.18 9.99
CA ILE A 9 -8.45 -14.38 9.75
C ILE A 9 -8.59 -13.10 10.56
N ALA A 10 -7.62 -12.81 11.44
CA ALA A 10 -7.49 -11.53 12.10
C ALA A 10 -6.39 -10.73 11.42
N VAL A 11 -6.71 -9.56 10.90
CA VAL A 11 -5.74 -8.62 10.32
C VAL A 11 -5.52 -7.50 11.32
N ARG A 12 -4.27 -7.22 11.65
CA ARG A 12 -3.89 -6.19 12.63
C ARG A 12 -2.77 -5.33 12.07
N ALA A 13 -3.01 -4.02 12.02
CA ALA A 13 -1.99 -3.05 11.66
C ALA A 13 -1.45 -2.36 12.92
N GLU A 14 -0.15 -2.50 13.16
CA GLU A 14 0.60 -1.69 14.10
C GLU A 14 0.98 -0.39 13.39
N ILE A 15 0.54 0.74 13.93
CA ILE A 15 0.74 2.05 13.34
C ILE A 15 1.70 2.89 14.20
N PHE A 16 2.39 3.84 13.58
CA PHE A 16 3.20 4.81 14.30
C PHE A 16 2.33 5.88 14.97
N GLU A 17 2.86 6.52 16.02
CA GLU A 17 2.17 7.59 16.74
C GLU A 17 1.84 8.75 15.80
N GLY A 18 0.57 9.18 15.80
CA GLY A 18 0.07 10.24 14.95
C GLY A 18 -0.46 9.78 13.59
N PHE A 19 -0.43 8.49 13.27
CA PHE A 19 -1.08 7.98 12.07
C PHE A 19 -2.60 7.91 12.29
N THR A 20 -3.33 8.67 11.47
CA THR A 20 -4.81 8.73 11.48
C THR A 20 -5.41 8.40 10.12
N GLY A 21 -4.59 7.88 9.23
CA GLY A 21 -4.97 7.56 7.86
C GLY A 21 -5.68 6.21 7.72
N MET A 22 -5.54 5.62 6.56
CA MET A 22 -6.16 4.35 6.19
C MET A 22 -5.11 3.34 5.77
N VAL A 23 -5.32 2.09 6.15
CA VAL A 23 -4.53 0.95 5.68
C VAL A 23 -5.44 0.07 4.83
N HIS A 24 -5.27 0.14 3.50
CA HIS A 24 -5.99 -0.68 2.55
C HIS A 24 -5.26 -2.01 2.36
N VAL A 25 -5.97 -3.11 2.56
CA VAL A 25 -5.40 -4.46 2.58
C VAL A 25 -6.11 -5.34 1.58
N THR A 26 -5.35 -6.03 0.74
CA THR A 26 -5.85 -7.08 -0.14
C THR A 26 -5.40 -8.43 0.36
N ILE A 27 -6.35 -9.29 0.70
CA ILE A 27 -6.13 -10.68 1.09
C ILE A 27 -6.44 -11.56 -0.12
N GLU A 28 -5.55 -12.48 -0.44
CA GLU A 28 -5.72 -13.42 -1.54
C GLU A 28 -5.79 -14.84 -1.00
N GLU A 29 -6.82 -15.55 -1.43
CA GLU A 29 -6.94 -16.98 -1.26
C GLU A 29 -6.16 -17.72 -2.36
N ASN A 30 -5.52 -18.83 -2.04
CA ASN A 30 -4.86 -19.67 -3.02
C ASN A 30 -5.89 -20.13 -4.07
N GLY A 31 -5.68 -19.74 -5.33
CA GLY A 31 -6.64 -19.90 -6.41
C GLY A 31 -7.18 -18.59 -6.97
N GLY A 32 -6.81 -17.45 -6.37
CA GLY A 32 -7.00 -16.11 -6.95
C GLY A 32 -8.21 -15.32 -6.46
N VAL A 33 -9.01 -15.85 -5.55
CA VAL A 33 -10.08 -15.06 -4.92
C VAL A 33 -9.47 -14.00 -4.02
N GLN A 34 -9.90 -12.73 -4.20
CA GLN A 34 -9.37 -11.60 -3.44
C GLN A 34 -10.47 -10.95 -2.61
N ARG A 35 -10.08 -10.46 -1.43
CA ARG A 35 -10.91 -9.69 -0.52
C ARG A 35 -10.17 -8.41 -0.14
N GLU A 36 -10.87 -7.30 -0.16
CA GLU A 36 -10.33 -5.99 0.20
C GLU A 36 -10.97 -5.51 1.49
N ILE A 37 -10.15 -4.99 2.40
CA ILE A 37 -10.57 -4.40 3.66
C ILE A 37 -9.82 -3.09 3.91
N ASP A 38 -10.50 -2.17 4.59
CA ASP A 38 -9.92 -0.90 5.02
C ASP A 38 -9.83 -0.87 6.55
N LEU A 39 -8.63 -0.59 7.05
CA LEU A 39 -8.36 -0.46 8.47
C LEU A 39 -8.10 1.01 8.79
N ASP A 40 -8.88 1.55 9.70
CA ASP A 40 -8.72 2.90 10.21
C ASP A 40 -8.96 2.96 11.73
N SER A 41 -8.95 4.16 12.30
CA SER A 41 -9.16 4.34 13.73
C SER A 41 -10.55 3.93 14.20
N SER A 42 -11.56 3.90 13.33
CA SER A 42 -12.93 3.49 13.69
C SER A 42 -13.03 2.01 14.02
N VAL A 43 -12.15 1.20 13.49
CA VAL A 43 -12.01 -0.25 13.75
C VAL A 43 -10.73 -0.57 14.53
N PHE A 44 -10.08 0.43 15.10
CA PHE A 44 -8.82 0.27 15.84
C PHE A 44 -7.70 -0.39 15.03
N PHE A 45 -7.70 -0.18 13.70
CA PHE A 45 -6.76 -0.80 12.77
C PHE A 45 -6.72 -2.33 12.82
N GLU A 46 -7.86 -2.95 13.16
CA GLU A 46 -8.04 -4.39 13.24
C GLU A 46 -9.30 -4.82 12.49
N TRP A 47 -9.25 -6.02 11.89
CA TRP A 47 -10.41 -6.63 11.23
C TRP A 47 -10.39 -8.14 11.39
N ASN A 48 -11.56 -8.71 11.60
CA ASN A 48 -11.76 -10.16 11.66
C ASN A 48 -12.64 -10.60 10.50
N LEU A 49 -12.20 -11.60 9.78
CA LEU A 49 -12.91 -12.20 8.65
C LEU A 49 -13.23 -13.65 8.98
N SER A 50 -14.49 -14.04 8.77
CA SER A 50 -14.88 -15.44 8.77
C SER A 50 -14.79 -15.96 7.34
N VAL A 51 -14.02 -17.02 7.14
CA VAL A 51 -13.69 -17.59 5.82
C VAL A 51 -13.67 -19.10 5.89
N ASN A 52 -13.63 -19.77 4.74
CA ASN A 52 -13.41 -21.20 4.68
C ASN A 52 -11.95 -21.55 4.99
N SER A 53 -11.69 -22.77 5.41
CA SER A 53 -10.32 -23.28 5.49
C SER A 53 -9.63 -23.20 4.13
N GLY A 54 -8.33 -22.99 4.11
CA GLY A 54 -7.58 -22.82 2.88
C GLY A 54 -6.22 -22.17 3.11
N ASN A 55 -5.61 -21.67 2.04
CA ASN A 55 -4.36 -20.95 2.11
C ASN A 55 -4.61 -19.48 1.76
N TYR A 56 -4.15 -18.60 2.62
CA TYR A 56 -4.36 -17.15 2.53
C TYR A 56 -3.06 -16.38 2.67
N ARG A 57 -2.97 -15.25 2.00
CA ARG A 57 -1.86 -14.31 2.14
C ARG A 57 -2.34 -12.87 2.12
N LEU A 58 -1.54 -11.99 2.70
CA LEU A 58 -1.60 -10.56 2.39
C LEU A 58 -0.96 -10.35 1.02
N LYS A 59 -1.74 -9.98 0.03
CA LYS A 59 -1.24 -9.73 -1.34
C LYS A 59 -0.63 -8.36 -1.44
N SER A 60 -1.31 -7.35 -0.92
CA SER A 60 -0.88 -5.97 -0.93
C SER A 60 -1.40 -5.21 0.29
N VAL A 61 -0.64 -4.24 0.71
CA VAL A 61 -0.99 -3.30 1.78
C VAL A 61 -0.59 -1.90 1.34
N GLU A 62 -1.52 -0.96 1.43
CA GLU A 62 -1.28 0.45 1.15
C GLU A 62 -1.72 1.29 2.34
N ALA A 63 -0.77 1.98 2.98
CA ALA A 63 -1.02 2.89 4.08
C ALA A 63 -0.96 4.33 3.57
N THR A 64 -2.06 5.08 3.71
CA THR A 64 -2.17 6.45 3.19
C THR A 64 -2.67 7.40 4.27
N GLN A 65 -2.11 8.60 4.29
CA GLN A 65 -2.55 9.72 5.14
C GLN A 65 -2.21 11.04 4.45
N ASN A 66 -3.18 11.96 4.33
CA ASN A 66 -2.98 13.26 3.69
C ASN A 66 -2.37 13.16 2.29
N ASP A 67 -2.91 12.26 1.46
CA ASP A 67 -2.45 11.98 0.08
C ASP A 67 -1.01 11.49 -0.03
N GLN A 68 -0.42 11.06 1.08
CA GLN A 68 0.91 10.47 1.13
C GLN A 68 0.84 8.98 1.42
N LYS A 69 1.75 8.22 0.82
CA LYS A 69 1.89 6.78 1.05
C LYS A 69 3.02 6.51 2.02
N TYR A 70 2.74 5.66 3.00
CA TYR A 70 3.70 5.24 4.02
C TYR A 70 4.14 3.81 3.79
N VAL A 71 5.35 3.50 4.20
CA VAL A 71 5.90 2.14 4.12
C VAL A 71 5.12 1.22 5.06
N ALA A 72 4.63 0.12 4.52
CA ALA A 72 3.99 -0.95 5.27
C ALA A 72 4.80 -2.24 5.11
N GLU A 73 5.20 -2.84 6.23
CA GLU A 73 5.88 -4.14 6.26
C GLU A 73 4.89 -5.23 6.61
N PHE A 74 4.92 -6.31 5.86
CA PHE A 74 4.06 -7.48 6.07
C PHE A 74 4.67 -8.72 5.42
N ASP A 75 4.23 -9.89 5.89
CA ASP A 75 4.57 -11.17 5.28
C ASP A 75 3.53 -11.49 4.18
N ASN A 76 3.99 -11.64 2.95
CA ASN A 76 3.14 -11.97 1.79
C ASN A 76 3.09 -13.46 1.44
N ASN A 77 3.67 -14.32 2.27
CA ASN A 77 3.61 -15.76 2.06
C ASN A 77 2.22 -16.31 2.39
N TYR A 78 1.84 -17.37 1.67
CA TYR A 78 0.64 -18.11 2.00
C TYR A 78 0.76 -18.80 3.36
N LYS A 79 -0.31 -18.71 4.15
CA LYS A 79 -0.46 -19.39 5.44
C LYS A 79 -1.63 -20.36 5.34
N ASN A 80 -1.44 -21.56 5.84
CA ASN A 80 -2.51 -22.54 5.92
C ASN A 80 -3.45 -22.20 7.07
N LEU A 81 -4.73 -22.10 6.77
CA LEU A 81 -5.81 -21.91 7.73
C LEU A 81 -6.66 -23.19 7.79
N PRO A 82 -6.54 -24.00 8.85
CA PRO A 82 -7.34 -25.20 9.03
C PRO A 82 -8.80 -24.84 9.36
N GLU A 83 -9.69 -25.83 9.25
CA GLU A 83 -11.07 -25.71 9.72
C GLU A 83 -11.09 -25.29 11.21
N GLN A 84 -12.02 -24.41 11.56
CA GLN A 84 -12.13 -23.81 12.92
C GLN A 84 -10.84 -23.08 13.39
N GLY A 85 -9.88 -22.88 12.49
CA GLY A 85 -8.61 -22.26 12.79
C GLY A 85 -8.68 -20.75 12.85
N LEU A 86 -7.59 -20.17 13.36
CA LEU A 86 -7.35 -18.73 13.38
C LEU A 86 -5.93 -18.46 12.91
N ILE A 87 -5.78 -17.56 11.95
CA ILE A 87 -4.48 -16.96 11.62
C ILE A 87 -4.52 -15.47 11.90
N ILE A 88 -3.40 -14.95 12.40
CA ILE A 88 -3.23 -13.53 12.63
C ILE A 88 -2.24 -13.00 11.58
N MET A 89 -2.68 -12.06 10.77
CA MET A 89 -1.88 -11.37 9.77
C MET A 89 -1.52 -10.00 10.30
N LYS A 90 -0.22 -9.76 10.51
CA LYS A 90 0.30 -8.52 11.09
C LYS A 90 0.89 -7.63 10.01
N ILE A 91 0.61 -6.34 10.14
CA ILE A 91 1.12 -5.27 9.29
C ILE A 91 1.80 -4.26 10.21
N LYS A 92 2.95 -3.76 9.81
CA LYS A 92 3.63 -2.65 10.49
C LYS A 92 3.72 -1.45 9.57
N VAL A 93 3.03 -0.39 9.92
CA VAL A 93 3.11 0.90 9.21
C VAL A 93 4.20 1.75 9.85
N LYS A 94 5.18 2.15 9.05
CA LYS A 94 6.31 2.96 9.49
C LYS A 94 6.07 4.44 9.21
N ASN A 95 6.63 5.30 10.04
CA ASN A 95 6.68 6.75 9.78
C ASN A 95 7.76 7.06 8.73
N GLU A 96 7.58 6.50 7.56
CA GLU A 96 8.48 6.61 6.41
C GLU A 96 7.64 6.67 5.14
N LEU A 97 7.86 7.69 4.32
CA LEU A 97 7.14 7.83 3.06
C LEU A 97 7.71 6.90 2.00
N VAL A 98 6.81 6.32 1.20
CA VAL A 98 7.21 5.62 -0.02
C VAL A 98 7.70 6.66 -1.02
N GLU A 99 8.99 6.64 -1.34
CA GLU A 99 9.55 7.52 -2.35
C GLU A 99 8.94 7.17 -3.71
N ALA A 100 8.34 8.18 -4.36
CA ALA A 100 7.93 8.03 -5.75
C ALA A 100 9.19 7.85 -6.59
N VAL A 101 9.31 6.71 -7.25
CA VAL A 101 10.36 6.49 -8.24
C VAL A 101 10.11 7.48 -9.38
N GLN A 102 10.80 8.62 -9.33
CA GLN A 102 10.86 9.53 -10.46
C GLN A 102 11.65 8.84 -11.55
N THR A 103 10.94 8.30 -12.52
CA THR A 103 11.54 7.90 -13.78
C THR A 103 11.94 9.19 -14.49
N GLU A 104 13.17 9.65 -14.25
CA GLU A 104 13.75 10.72 -15.06
C GLU A 104 13.82 10.23 -16.50
N LYS A 105 12.86 10.68 -17.30
CA LYS A 105 13.03 10.66 -18.76
C LYS A 105 14.18 11.60 -19.07
N LYS A 106 15.38 11.06 -19.23
CA LYS A 106 16.49 11.76 -19.85
C LYS A 106 16.06 12.11 -21.27
N GLN A 107 15.64 13.35 -21.45
CA GLN A 107 15.40 13.94 -22.75
C GLN A 107 16.77 14.22 -23.36
N ASN A 108 17.25 13.29 -24.19
CA ASN A 108 18.42 13.54 -25.03
C ASN A 108 18.05 14.63 -26.02
N LYS A 109 18.58 15.82 -25.79
CA LYS A 109 18.68 16.86 -26.80
C LYS A 109 19.73 16.39 -27.83
N THR A 110 19.25 15.99 -28.98
CA THR A 110 20.09 15.72 -30.14
C THR A 110 20.44 17.04 -30.79
N ASP A 111 21.66 17.47 -30.63
CA ASP A 111 22.24 18.43 -31.55
C ASP A 111 22.81 17.66 -32.73
N GLN A 112 22.30 18.02 -33.91
CA GLN A 112 22.76 17.53 -35.22
C GLN A 112 24.18 17.96 -35.49
N GLN A 113 25.02 17.05 -35.91
CA GLN A 113 25.99 17.35 -36.99
C GLN A 113 26.36 16.09 -37.78
N ASN A 114 26.13 16.21 -39.06
CA ASN A 114 26.44 15.27 -40.13
C ASN A 114 27.88 14.71 -40.07
N ASN A 115 28.05 13.42 -40.29
CA ASN A 115 28.85 12.97 -41.41
C ASN A 115 28.67 11.48 -41.77
N ILE A 116 28.70 11.21 -43.05
CA ILE A 116 28.42 9.99 -43.78
C ILE A 116 29.56 8.98 -43.59
N GLN A 117 29.26 7.70 -43.37
CA GLN A 117 29.70 6.54 -44.14
C GLN A 117 29.37 5.19 -43.45
N ASN A 118 28.78 4.32 -44.24
CA ASN A 118 28.37 2.94 -44.06
C ASN A 118 29.55 1.98 -44.38
N PRO A 119 29.47 0.65 -44.29
CA PRO A 119 28.76 -0.26 -43.33
C PRO A 119 29.70 -1.39 -42.78
N GLU A 120 29.27 -2.18 -41.81
CA GLU A 120 29.24 -3.65 -41.82
C GLU A 120 29.05 -4.26 -40.42
N LYS A 121 28.02 -5.13 -40.38
CA LYS A 121 27.86 -6.43 -39.73
C LYS A 121 28.16 -6.66 -38.26
N SER A 122 27.09 -7.20 -37.66
CA SER A 122 26.94 -8.40 -36.83
C SER A 122 27.03 -8.25 -35.33
N ASP A 123 25.94 -8.68 -34.75
CA ASP A 123 25.72 -9.84 -33.86
C ASP A 123 25.40 -9.50 -32.42
N SER A 124 24.17 -9.91 -32.08
CA SER A 124 23.63 -10.47 -30.85
C SER A 124 24.27 -10.13 -29.51
N GLY A 125 23.41 -9.63 -28.60
CA GLY A 125 23.72 -9.58 -27.19
C GLY A 125 22.60 -8.96 -26.36
N ILE A 126 21.52 -9.72 -26.13
CA ILE A 126 20.53 -9.39 -25.11
C ILE A 126 21.20 -9.58 -23.75
N LYS A 127 21.43 -8.51 -23.03
CA LYS A 127 21.76 -8.56 -21.61
C LYS A 127 20.59 -8.00 -20.81
N ASN A 128 19.92 -8.91 -20.11
CA ASN A 128 19.00 -8.60 -19.03
C ASN A 128 19.74 -7.77 -17.97
N THR A 129 19.28 -6.56 -17.75
CA THR A 129 19.75 -5.76 -16.62
C THR A 129 18.77 -5.95 -15.47
N GLU A 130 19.21 -6.68 -14.47
CA GLU A 130 18.56 -6.74 -13.16
C GLU A 130 18.49 -5.34 -12.56
N VAL A 131 17.28 -4.93 -12.18
CA VAL A 131 17.06 -3.71 -11.42
C VAL A 131 17.39 -3.97 -9.96
N VAL A 132 18.57 -3.54 -9.54
CA VAL A 132 18.96 -3.52 -8.14
C VAL A 132 18.32 -2.30 -7.48
N THR A 133 17.37 -2.53 -6.60
CA THR A 133 16.76 -1.48 -5.78
C THR A 133 17.73 -1.07 -4.66
N THR A 134 18.43 0.03 -4.86
CA THR A 134 19.29 0.60 -3.82
C THR A 134 18.50 1.54 -2.95
N VAL A 135 18.23 1.14 -1.71
CA VAL A 135 17.63 2.00 -0.68
C VAL A 135 18.71 2.94 -0.15
N LYS A 136 18.65 4.21 -0.51
CA LYS A 136 19.45 5.27 0.12
C LYS A 136 18.71 5.87 1.31
N LYS A 137 19.28 5.70 2.47
CA LYS A 137 18.87 6.32 3.74
C LYS A 137 19.25 7.80 3.71
N THR A 138 18.27 8.70 3.59
CA THR A 138 18.51 10.14 3.71
C THR A 138 17.97 10.63 5.04
N GLY A 139 18.85 11.17 5.87
CA GLY A 139 18.51 11.73 7.18
C GLY A 139 17.66 13.00 7.05
N GLN A 140 16.60 13.05 7.81
CA GLN A 140 15.68 14.19 7.88
C GLN A 140 16.34 15.41 8.53
N LYS A 141 16.31 16.52 7.79
CA LYS A 141 16.37 17.87 8.38
C LYS A 141 14.95 18.42 8.40
N THR A 142 14.48 18.66 9.61
CA THR A 142 13.20 19.28 9.92
C THR A 142 13.15 20.70 9.37
N GLY A 143 12.33 20.92 8.35
CA GLY A 143 11.92 22.24 7.92
C GLY A 143 10.44 22.43 8.24
N ILE A 144 10.16 23.26 9.24
CA ILE A 144 8.80 23.69 9.58
C ILE A 144 8.35 24.66 8.51
N ILE A 145 7.37 24.27 7.70
CA ILE A 145 6.61 25.22 6.86
C ILE A 145 5.20 25.28 7.44
N ILE A 146 4.95 26.37 8.16
CA ILE A 146 3.63 26.81 8.57
C ILE A 146 2.97 27.41 7.34
N GLY A 147 2.03 26.71 6.75
CA GLY A 147 1.18 27.21 5.68
C GLY A 147 -0.27 26.93 6.03
N GLY A 148 -0.98 28.00 6.35
CA GLY A 148 -2.35 27.98 6.84
C GLY A 148 -3.40 27.71 5.76
N LEU A 149 -4.63 27.64 6.24
CA LEU A 149 -5.95 27.61 5.61
C LEU A 149 -6.46 26.26 5.09
N SER A 150 -7.32 25.65 5.93
CA SER A 150 -8.67 25.28 5.45
C SER A 150 -9.59 24.97 6.64
N PHE A 151 -10.15 26.00 7.23
CA PHE A 151 -11.22 25.92 8.24
C PHE A 151 -12.63 25.88 7.61
N LEU A 152 -12.82 25.38 6.40
CA LEU A 152 -14.12 25.37 5.74
C LEU A 152 -14.83 24.02 5.72
N GLY A 153 -14.18 22.90 6.11
CA GLY A 153 -14.81 21.58 6.11
C GLY A 153 -15.64 21.25 7.35
N ALA A 154 -15.30 21.79 8.51
CA ALA A 154 -15.94 21.45 9.77
C ALA A 154 -17.32 22.08 9.96
N ALA A 155 -17.60 23.24 9.36
CA ALA A 155 -18.86 23.95 9.51
C ALA A 155 -20.02 23.29 8.72
N MET A 156 -19.73 22.67 7.60
CA MET A 156 -20.73 22.00 6.76
C MET A 156 -21.21 20.68 7.39
N TRP A 157 -20.32 19.96 8.08
CA TRP A 157 -20.68 18.69 8.71
C TRP A 157 -21.57 18.89 9.94
N LEU A 158 -21.39 19.97 10.70
CA LEU A 158 -22.22 20.30 11.86
C LEU A 158 -23.64 20.75 11.45
N LEU A 159 -23.79 21.42 10.31
CA LEU A 159 -25.09 21.80 9.77
C LEU A 159 -25.87 20.60 9.25
N TYR A 160 -25.20 19.65 8.60
CA TYR A 160 -25.84 18.42 8.12
C TYR A 160 -26.40 17.56 9.25
N ARG A 161 -25.70 17.49 10.39
CA ARG A 161 -26.13 16.72 11.56
C ARG A 161 -27.32 17.33 12.30
N LYS A 162 -27.51 18.65 12.18
CA LYS A 162 -28.63 19.36 12.86
C LYS A 162 -29.94 19.22 12.11
N PHE A 163 -29.90 19.02 10.79
CA PHE A 163 -31.09 18.89 9.95
C PHE A 163 -31.71 17.48 9.93
N HIS A 164 -30.96 16.45 10.25
CA HIS A 164 -31.45 15.05 10.24
C HIS A 164 -31.90 14.51 11.59
N ARG A 165 -31.99 15.35 12.62
CA ARG A 165 -32.44 14.93 13.96
C ARG A 165 -33.89 15.30 14.30
N LYS A 166 -34.69 15.66 13.31
CA LYS A 166 -36.14 15.87 13.52
C LYS A 166 -36.92 15.03 12.51
N LYS A 167 -37.11 13.76 12.83
CA LYS A 167 -38.30 12.95 12.51
C LYS A 167 -38.31 11.77 13.46
#